data_56318c694b538d7ea3663f6072378a49
#
_entry.id   56318c694b538d7ea3663f6072378a49
#
_cell.length_a   1.000
_cell.length_b   1.000
_cell.length_c   1.000
_cell.angle_alpha   90.00
_cell.angle_beta   90.00
_cell.angle_gamma   90.00
#
_symmetry.space_group_name_H-M   'P 1'
#
loop_
_entity.id
_entity.type
_entity.pdbx_description
1 polymer ?
#
loop_
_entity_poly.entity_id
_entity_poly.type
_entity_poly.pdbx_seq_one_letter_code
_entity_poly.pdbx_strand_id
1 'polypeptide(L)'
;RDLWQDCLALLLMEPSDVRRMIVNNYGGVRIDGTNATIIGNEPGEFIADRNNITRVWMDHAFWPFVTTKLYIDQTGDTDVLFEHTTYFKDYQSMRGTSHDKAWNTTYGNKQRTAGGQIYFGTVLEHILIQNLCAFYDVGEHNEMRLHGADWNDALDMAWDKGESVAFTCAYAGNLLDIAKCLRNVEKISGINRIEVLEELKLLLADDEILYNCPDKKQELLMSYAKACENCTSGGTALVPIAAICENLEHKAEWMMKNIRENEWISDGTDGGWFNGYYDNNGRPVERCESGDVRMMLTGQVFAIMSGTAKKEQIKAICNSADKYLFDQKAGGYRLNTDFKEEKFDLGRMFGFAYGEKENGAVFSHMAVMYANALYKQGFIKEGYKVLKTLLDTAMDFDRSRMYP
;
A
#
# COMPACT_ATOMS: atom_id res chain seq x y z
N ARG A 1 -8.89 1.20 -3.75
CA ARG A 1 -7.82 1.70 -4.65
C ARG A 1 -8.39 2.65 -5.68
N ASP A 2 -9.25 2.19 -6.56
CA ASP A 2 -9.71 2.96 -7.74
C ASP A 2 -10.33 4.31 -7.33
N LEU A 3 -11.20 4.31 -6.32
CA LEU A 3 -11.79 5.52 -5.75
C LEU A 3 -10.76 6.63 -5.44
N TRP A 4 -9.60 6.25 -4.91
CA TRP A 4 -8.54 7.19 -4.54
C TRP A 4 -7.73 7.64 -5.76
N GLN A 5 -7.47 6.74 -6.70
CA GLN A 5 -6.73 7.05 -7.92
C GLN A 5 -7.56 7.88 -8.90
N ASP A 6 -8.87 7.66 -8.96
CA ASP A 6 -9.79 8.45 -9.81
C ASP A 6 -9.83 9.93 -9.37
N CYS A 7 -9.67 10.22 -8.07
CA CYS A 7 -9.55 11.59 -7.58
C CYS A 7 -8.36 12.35 -8.18
N LEU A 8 -7.29 11.66 -8.60
CA LEU A 8 -6.09 12.29 -9.14
C LEU A 8 -6.34 12.98 -10.49
N ALA A 9 -7.22 12.42 -11.32
CA ALA A 9 -7.61 13.06 -12.58
C ALA A 9 -8.34 14.39 -12.34
N LEU A 10 -9.19 14.44 -11.32
CA LEU A 10 -9.92 15.64 -10.93
C LEU A 10 -9.02 16.69 -10.25
N LEU A 11 -7.95 16.26 -9.60
CA LEU A 11 -7.03 17.16 -8.90
C LEU A 11 -6.43 18.23 -9.80
N LEU A 12 -6.25 17.94 -11.10
CA LEU A 12 -5.74 18.90 -12.08
C LEU A 12 -6.82 19.90 -12.56
N MET A 13 -8.11 19.55 -12.40
CA MET A 13 -9.23 20.32 -12.95
C MET A 13 -10.04 21.03 -11.86
N GLU A 14 -10.34 20.35 -10.76
CA GLU A 14 -11.22 20.87 -9.70
C GLU A 14 -10.76 20.41 -8.30
N PRO A 15 -9.65 21.00 -7.77
CA PRO A 15 -9.07 20.59 -6.48
C PRO A 15 -10.03 20.71 -5.28
N SER A 16 -10.98 21.67 -5.32
CA SER A 16 -11.95 21.87 -4.24
C SER A 16 -12.90 20.68 -4.07
N ASP A 17 -13.32 20.08 -5.17
CA ASP A 17 -14.13 18.86 -5.14
C ASP A 17 -13.33 17.67 -4.61
N VAL A 18 -12.05 17.58 -4.98
CA VAL A 18 -11.14 16.53 -4.46
C VAL A 18 -11.01 16.61 -2.93
N ARG A 19 -10.92 17.81 -2.35
CA ARG A 19 -10.92 17.99 -0.89
C ARG A 19 -12.11 17.31 -0.22
N ARG A 20 -13.31 17.60 -0.73
CA ARG A 20 -14.55 17.01 -0.22
C ARG A 20 -14.57 15.48 -0.39
N MET A 21 -14.11 14.99 -1.54
CA MET A 21 -14.01 13.56 -1.80
C MET A 21 -13.06 12.88 -0.83
N ILE A 22 -11.89 13.44 -0.58
CA ILE A 22 -10.90 12.91 0.39
C ILE A 22 -11.55 12.72 1.76
N VAL A 23 -12.16 13.78 2.33
CA VAL A 23 -12.78 13.71 3.66
C VAL A 23 -13.90 12.67 3.70
N ASN A 24 -14.75 12.61 2.69
CA ASN A 24 -15.84 11.64 2.61
C ASN A 24 -15.30 10.20 2.47
N ASN A 25 -14.25 10.01 1.66
CA ASN A 25 -13.72 8.68 1.36
C ASN A 25 -13.04 8.03 2.57
N TYR A 26 -12.48 8.82 3.49
CA TYR A 26 -11.98 8.28 4.77
C TYR A 26 -13.10 7.67 5.63
N GLY A 27 -14.35 8.06 5.45
CA GLY A 27 -15.51 7.42 6.09
C GLY A 27 -15.69 5.94 5.75
N GLY A 28 -14.99 5.41 4.74
CA GLY A 28 -14.93 3.99 4.41
C GLY A 28 -13.82 3.20 5.10
N VAL A 29 -12.98 3.85 5.88
CA VAL A 29 -11.88 3.21 6.64
C VAL A 29 -12.46 2.63 7.93
N ARG A 30 -12.12 1.36 8.23
CA ARG A 30 -12.42 0.74 9.53
C ARG A 30 -11.36 1.12 10.57
N ILE A 31 -11.76 1.05 11.82
CA ILE A 31 -10.85 1.38 12.93
C ILE A 31 -9.62 0.44 13.01
N ASP A 32 -9.66 -0.72 12.40
CA ASP A 32 -8.51 -1.64 12.28
C ASP A 32 -7.61 -1.37 11.07
N GLY A 33 -7.81 -0.25 10.38
CA GLY A 33 -7.04 0.19 9.22
C GLY A 33 -7.44 -0.45 7.90
N THR A 34 -8.42 -1.37 7.87
CA THR A 34 -8.96 -1.93 6.63
C THR A 34 -10.02 -1.01 6.01
N ASN A 35 -10.48 -1.31 4.80
CA ASN A 35 -11.46 -0.49 4.09
C ASN A 35 -12.72 -1.27 3.75
N ALA A 36 -13.87 -0.59 3.72
CA ALA A 36 -15.01 -1.03 2.96
C ALA A 36 -14.67 -1.03 1.46
N THR A 37 -15.19 -2.01 0.70
CA THR A 37 -14.77 -2.22 -0.69
C THR A 37 -15.75 -1.67 -1.72
N ILE A 38 -16.94 -1.24 -1.30
CA ILE A 38 -18.00 -0.78 -2.20
C ILE A 38 -18.45 0.62 -1.76
N ILE A 39 -18.55 1.52 -2.73
CA ILE A 39 -19.13 2.87 -2.55
C ILE A 39 -20.66 2.74 -2.57
N GLY A 40 -21.33 3.41 -1.62
CA GLY A 40 -22.77 3.56 -1.60
C GLY A 40 -23.30 4.58 -2.61
N ASN A 41 -24.58 4.91 -2.51
CA ASN A 41 -25.25 5.83 -3.42
C ASN A 41 -25.01 7.31 -3.07
N GLU A 42 -24.74 7.58 -1.82
CA GLU A 42 -24.52 8.94 -1.31
C GLU A 42 -23.03 9.19 -1.01
N PRO A 43 -22.53 10.43 -1.13
CA PRO A 43 -21.16 10.78 -0.77
C PRO A 43 -20.83 10.38 0.68
N GLY A 44 -19.76 9.60 0.86
CA GLY A 44 -19.35 9.10 2.17
C GLY A 44 -20.14 7.89 2.67
N GLU A 45 -21.03 7.35 1.85
CA GLU A 45 -21.69 6.08 2.11
C GLU A 45 -20.86 4.90 1.59
N PHE A 46 -20.73 3.86 2.40
CA PHE A 46 -19.99 2.66 2.05
C PHE A 46 -20.77 1.40 2.40
N ILE A 47 -20.51 0.35 1.62
CA ILE A 47 -21.05 -1.00 1.82
C ILE A 47 -19.85 -1.93 2.05
N ALA A 48 -19.97 -2.85 2.99
CA ALA A 48 -18.87 -3.68 3.45
C ALA A 48 -18.15 -4.41 2.32
N ASP A 49 -18.86 -5.34 1.68
CA ASP A 49 -18.29 -6.19 0.64
C ASP A 49 -19.39 -6.78 -0.24
N ARG A 50 -19.00 -7.21 -1.44
CA ARG A 50 -19.90 -7.88 -2.36
C ARG A 50 -20.19 -9.30 -1.87
N ASN A 51 -21.47 -9.65 -1.77
CA ASN A 51 -21.94 -10.99 -1.35
C ASN A 51 -21.49 -11.41 0.06
N ASN A 52 -21.24 -10.46 0.96
CA ASN A 52 -20.73 -10.70 2.32
C ASN A 52 -19.41 -11.49 2.35
N ILE A 53 -18.62 -11.42 1.28
CA ILE A 53 -17.28 -12.01 1.25
C ILE A 53 -16.30 -10.98 1.76
N THR A 54 -15.72 -11.24 2.92
CA THR A 54 -14.64 -10.41 3.46
C THR A 54 -13.41 -10.53 2.58
N ARG A 55 -12.96 -9.41 2.03
CA ARG A 55 -11.67 -9.32 1.35
C ARG A 55 -10.89 -8.13 1.92
N VAL A 56 -9.77 -8.44 2.51
CA VAL A 56 -8.79 -7.42 2.89
C VAL A 56 -7.76 -7.34 1.76
N TRP A 57 -7.71 -6.18 1.12
CA TRP A 57 -6.73 -5.87 0.10
C TRP A 57 -5.66 -5.02 0.77
N MET A 58 -4.46 -5.52 0.83
CA MET A 58 -3.43 -4.88 1.64
C MET A 58 -2.99 -3.51 1.09
N ASP A 59 -3.19 -3.25 -0.19
CA ASP A 59 -2.89 -1.96 -0.83
C ASP A 59 -3.94 -0.87 -0.56
N HIS A 60 -5.15 -1.24 -0.12
CA HIS A 60 -6.24 -0.26 0.05
C HIS A 60 -5.94 0.80 1.11
N ALA A 61 -5.12 0.49 2.11
CA ALA A 61 -4.70 1.45 3.13
C ALA A 61 -3.48 2.31 2.70
N PHE A 62 -2.84 1.99 1.59
CA PHE A 62 -1.72 2.73 1.04
C PHE A 62 -2.15 3.97 0.23
N TRP A 63 -3.11 3.79 -0.68
CA TRP A 63 -3.52 4.81 -1.65
C TRP A 63 -4.19 6.05 -1.02
N PRO A 64 -4.96 5.97 0.08
CA PRO A 64 -5.56 7.12 0.72
C PRO A 64 -4.56 8.23 1.03
N PHE A 65 -3.44 7.88 1.66
CA PHE A 65 -2.42 8.88 1.97
C PHE A 65 -1.72 9.40 0.71
N VAL A 66 -1.41 8.55 -0.27
CA VAL A 66 -0.79 8.99 -1.54
C VAL A 66 -1.65 10.06 -2.22
N THR A 67 -2.96 9.84 -2.31
CA THR A 67 -3.90 10.80 -2.89
C THR A 67 -3.99 12.07 -2.05
N THR A 68 -4.10 11.95 -0.73
CA THR A 68 -4.15 13.11 0.19
C THR A 68 -2.86 13.93 0.10
N LYS A 69 -1.71 13.26 0.04
CA LYS A 69 -0.41 13.94 -0.12
C LYS A 69 -0.34 14.72 -1.44
N LEU A 70 -0.74 14.10 -2.54
CA LEU A 70 -0.74 14.78 -3.85
C LEU A 70 -1.70 15.98 -3.86
N TYR A 71 -2.84 15.88 -3.19
CA TYR A 71 -3.74 17.01 -2.98
C TYR A 71 -3.05 18.15 -2.20
N ILE A 72 -2.39 17.84 -1.09
CA ILE A 72 -1.66 18.82 -0.29
C ILE A 72 -0.50 19.44 -1.10
N ASP A 73 0.26 18.62 -1.83
CA ASP A 73 1.37 19.08 -2.67
C ASP A 73 0.88 20.03 -3.78
N GLN A 74 -0.32 19.81 -4.33
CA GLN A 74 -0.91 20.64 -5.38
C GLN A 74 -1.52 21.96 -4.85
N THR A 75 -2.17 21.91 -3.68
CA THR A 75 -3.01 23.00 -3.19
C THR A 75 -2.36 23.79 -2.04
N GLY A 76 -1.44 23.19 -1.30
CA GLY A 76 -0.91 23.71 -0.03
C GLY A 76 -1.88 23.59 1.15
N ASP A 77 -3.07 23.00 0.96
CA ASP A 77 -4.10 22.83 1.99
C ASP A 77 -3.75 21.70 2.96
N THR A 78 -3.03 22.04 4.02
CA THR A 78 -2.72 21.12 5.12
C THR A 78 -3.87 20.93 6.10
N ASP A 79 -4.86 21.83 6.09
CA ASP A 79 -5.99 21.78 7.04
C ASP A 79 -6.89 20.57 6.79
N VAL A 80 -6.88 20.01 5.59
CA VAL A 80 -7.58 18.76 5.26
C VAL A 80 -7.21 17.63 6.22
N LEU A 81 -6.00 17.60 6.76
CA LEU A 81 -5.54 16.59 7.72
C LEU A 81 -6.30 16.64 9.06
N PHE A 82 -6.85 17.78 9.40
CA PHE A 82 -7.55 18.01 10.67
C PHE A 82 -9.09 17.96 10.53
N GLU A 83 -9.59 17.75 9.30
CA GLU A 83 -11.02 17.50 9.10
C GLU A 83 -11.44 16.19 9.77
N HIS A 84 -12.64 16.20 10.36
CA HIS A 84 -13.18 15.06 11.07
C HIS A 84 -14.14 14.28 10.19
N THR A 85 -14.01 12.95 10.21
CA THR A 85 -14.93 12.04 9.56
C THR A 85 -15.14 10.78 10.40
N THR A 86 -16.13 9.96 10.03
CA THR A 86 -16.46 8.74 10.77
C THR A 86 -15.61 7.57 10.31
N TYR A 87 -15.52 6.51 11.13
CA TYR A 87 -15.00 5.22 10.70
C TYR A 87 -16.13 4.28 10.29
N PHE A 88 -15.90 3.52 9.25
CA PHE A 88 -16.81 2.46 8.82
C PHE A 88 -16.84 1.32 9.83
N LYS A 89 -18.01 0.74 10.06
CA LYS A 89 -18.21 -0.41 10.93
C LYS A 89 -19.17 -1.40 10.32
N ASP A 90 -18.78 -2.67 10.36
CA ASP A 90 -19.59 -3.83 10.01
C ASP A 90 -19.28 -5.00 10.95
N TYR A 91 -19.70 -6.20 10.60
CA TYR A 91 -19.43 -7.40 11.40
C TYR A 91 -17.96 -7.86 11.34
N GLN A 92 -17.16 -7.37 10.41
CA GLN A 92 -15.75 -7.73 10.30
C GLN A 92 -14.93 -7.16 11.44
N SER A 93 -13.94 -7.91 11.90
CA SER A 93 -12.98 -7.49 12.91
C SER A 93 -11.61 -8.13 12.66
N MET A 94 -10.62 -7.68 13.40
CA MET A 94 -9.26 -8.22 13.36
C MET A 94 -8.69 -8.31 11.93
N ARG A 95 -8.85 -7.24 11.16
CA ARG A 95 -8.41 -7.16 9.76
C ARG A 95 -8.94 -8.31 8.90
N GLY A 96 -10.22 -8.61 9.07
CA GLY A 96 -10.93 -9.62 8.27
C GLY A 96 -10.72 -11.07 8.71
N THR A 97 -9.95 -11.32 9.77
CA THR A 97 -9.70 -12.69 10.26
C THR A 97 -10.73 -13.17 11.27
N SER A 98 -11.61 -12.28 11.77
CA SER A 98 -12.62 -12.57 12.77
C SER A 98 -13.91 -11.76 12.53
N HIS A 99 -14.92 -12.04 13.33
CA HIS A 99 -16.21 -11.34 13.30
C HIS A 99 -16.53 -10.75 14.68
N ASP A 100 -16.96 -9.50 14.70
CA ASP A 100 -17.50 -8.85 15.89
C ASP A 100 -18.90 -9.42 16.21
N LYS A 101 -18.97 -10.27 17.23
CA LYS A 101 -20.21 -10.93 17.65
C LYS A 101 -21.24 -9.98 18.28
N ALA A 102 -20.80 -8.79 18.70
CA ALA A 102 -21.67 -7.78 19.28
C ALA A 102 -22.31 -6.88 18.22
N TRP A 103 -21.72 -6.81 17.02
CA TRP A 103 -22.28 -6.04 15.92
C TRP A 103 -23.56 -6.67 15.35
N ASN A 104 -24.50 -5.82 15.01
CA ASN A 104 -25.73 -6.19 14.26
C ASN A 104 -26.20 -4.98 13.44
N THR A 105 -27.17 -5.17 12.58
CA THR A 105 -27.69 -4.13 11.68
C THR A 105 -28.26 -2.90 12.40
N THR A 106 -28.74 -3.03 13.65
CA THR A 106 -29.24 -1.91 14.44
C THR A 106 -28.11 -1.04 15.00
N TYR A 107 -26.89 -1.59 15.09
CA TYR A 107 -25.70 -0.80 15.41
C TYR A 107 -25.41 0.23 14.32
N GLY A 108 -25.67 -0.13 13.08
CA GLY A 108 -25.39 0.68 11.90
C GLY A 108 -23.95 0.48 11.40
N ASN A 109 -23.55 1.34 10.46
CA ASN A 109 -22.29 1.23 9.73
C ASN A 109 -21.21 2.24 10.14
N LYS A 110 -21.35 2.85 11.33
CA LYS A 110 -20.39 3.82 11.87
C LYS A 110 -19.88 3.38 13.22
N GLN A 111 -18.57 3.47 13.41
CA GLN A 111 -17.91 3.13 14.67
C GLN A 111 -18.47 4.01 15.80
N ARG A 112 -18.67 3.42 16.98
CA ARG A 112 -19.17 4.10 18.16
C ARG A 112 -18.18 4.06 19.32
N THR A 113 -18.33 5.00 20.22
CA THR A 113 -17.66 5.00 21.52
C THR A 113 -18.38 4.08 22.51
N ALA A 114 -17.74 3.75 23.61
CA ALA A 114 -18.36 3.02 24.73
C ALA A 114 -19.58 3.75 25.31
N GLY A 115 -19.64 5.07 25.15
CA GLY A 115 -20.82 5.89 25.50
C GLY A 115 -21.96 5.85 24.48
N GLY A 116 -21.82 5.09 23.38
CA GLY A 116 -22.85 4.92 22.33
C GLY A 116 -22.90 6.02 21.28
N GLN A 117 -22.08 7.08 21.39
CA GLN A 117 -21.98 8.14 20.37
C GLN A 117 -21.19 7.64 19.15
N ILE A 118 -21.48 8.19 17.96
CA ILE A 118 -20.65 7.97 16.80
C ILE A 118 -19.26 8.58 17.06
N TYR A 119 -18.21 7.82 16.81
CA TYR A 119 -16.83 8.29 16.89
C TYR A 119 -16.42 9.02 15.62
N PHE A 120 -15.75 10.16 15.78
CA PHE A 120 -15.17 10.96 14.70
C PHE A 120 -13.66 11.11 14.97
N GLY A 121 -12.86 10.68 14.03
CA GLY A 121 -11.41 10.95 14.03
C GLY A 121 -11.03 11.93 12.93
N THR A 122 -9.83 12.51 13.01
CA THR A 122 -9.31 13.37 11.96
C THR A 122 -8.86 12.52 10.75
N VAL A 123 -8.79 13.13 9.57
CA VAL A 123 -8.16 12.50 8.38
C VAL A 123 -6.76 11.98 8.71
N LEU A 124 -5.97 12.77 9.45
CA LEU A 124 -4.64 12.34 9.91
C LEU A 124 -4.69 11.09 10.79
N GLU A 125 -5.65 10.99 11.71
CA GLU A 125 -5.83 9.80 12.54
C GLU A 125 -6.12 8.55 11.69
N HIS A 126 -6.99 8.67 10.68
CA HIS A 126 -7.26 7.59 9.74
C HIS A 126 -5.99 7.15 9.01
N ILE A 127 -5.19 8.12 8.51
CA ILE A 127 -3.91 7.85 7.85
C ILE A 127 -2.95 7.10 8.78
N LEU A 128 -2.80 7.54 10.03
CA LEU A 128 -1.94 6.90 11.02
C LEU A 128 -2.39 5.48 11.31
N ILE A 129 -3.69 5.26 11.57
CA ILE A 129 -4.25 3.94 11.84
C ILE A 129 -4.00 2.99 10.67
N GLN A 130 -4.27 3.43 9.43
CA GLN A 130 -4.08 2.60 8.23
C GLN A 130 -2.63 2.14 8.06
N ASN A 131 -1.68 3.07 8.16
CA ASN A 131 -0.28 2.78 7.91
C ASN A 131 0.39 2.05 9.08
N LEU A 132 0.02 2.37 10.32
CA LEU A 132 0.56 1.69 11.51
C LEU A 132 0.00 0.28 11.67
N CYS A 133 -1.31 0.05 11.44
CA CYS A 133 -1.85 -1.30 11.44
C CYS A 133 -1.18 -2.18 10.37
N ALA A 134 -0.89 -1.63 9.19
CA ALA A 134 -0.18 -2.36 8.14
C ALA A 134 1.25 -2.74 8.56
N PHE A 135 1.98 -1.87 9.28
CA PHE A 135 3.32 -2.17 9.81
C PHE A 135 3.35 -3.39 10.74
N TYR A 136 2.27 -3.63 11.48
CA TYR A 136 2.17 -4.77 12.42
C TYR A 136 1.54 -6.01 11.80
N ASP A 137 0.92 -5.91 10.61
CA ASP A 137 0.25 -7.02 9.94
C ASP A 137 1.22 -7.77 9.01
N VAL A 138 2.11 -8.54 9.62
CA VAL A 138 3.21 -9.23 8.92
C VAL A 138 3.10 -10.74 9.00
N GLY A 139 3.75 -11.43 8.07
CA GLY A 139 3.88 -12.88 8.04
C GLY A 139 5.19 -13.39 8.65
N GLU A 140 5.58 -14.61 8.30
CA GLU A 140 6.73 -15.33 8.88
C GLU A 140 8.08 -14.64 8.56
N HIS A 141 8.19 -13.94 7.42
CA HIS A 141 9.41 -13.24 6.98
C HIS A 141 9.45 -11.78 7.45
N ASN A 142 8.47 -11.37 8.25
CA ASN A 142 8.34 -10.00 8.75
C ASN A 142 8.03 -8.97 7.65
N GLU A 143 7.54 -9.46 6.52
CA GLU A 143 6.98 -8.67 5.45
C GLU A 143 5.44 -8.61 5.57
N MET A 144 4.80 -7.58 5.00
CA MET A 144 3.36 -7.40 5.15
C MET A 144 2.57 -8.53 4.51
N ARG A 145 1.56 -9.03 5.21
CA ARG A 145 0.67 -10.08 4.70
C ARG A 145 -0.05 -9.63 3.44
N LEU A 146 -0.07 -10.50 2.44
CA LEU A 146 -0.73 -10.23 1.15
C LEU A 146 -2.25 -10.22 1.27
N HIS A 147 -2.82 -11.03 2.18
CA HIS A 147 -4.26 -11.21 2.32
C HIS A 147 -4.96 -11.54 0.99
N GLY A 148 -5.99 -10.78 0.62
CA GLY A 148 -6.77 -11.00 -0.59
C GLY A 148 -6.07 -10.62 -1.89
N ALA A 149 -5.11 -9.73 -1.87
CA ALA A 149 -4.16 -9.31 -2.91
C ALA A 149 -3.56 -7.94 -2.57
N ASP A 150 -2.67 -7.43 -3.43
CA ASP A 150 -2.22 -6.05 -3.45
C ASP A 150 -2.66 -5.33 -4.75
N TRP A 151 -1.84 -4.42 -5.32
CA TRP A 151 -2.10 -3.77 -6.60
C TRP A 151 -2.39 -4.78 -7.72
N ASN A 152 -1.74 -5.93 -7.68
CA ASN A 152 -2.02 -7.02 -8.58
C ASN A 152 -3.15 -7.89 -8.01
N ASP A 153 -4.37 -7.59 -8.42
CA ASP A 153 -5.61 -8.27 -8.00
C ASP A 153 -5.62 -9.78 -8.21
N ALA A 154 -4.73 -10.27 -9.05
CA ALA A 154 -4.67 -11.67 -9.39
C ALA A 154 -3.65 -12.46 -8.54
N LEU A 155 -3.05 -11.83 -7.51
CA LEU A 155 -2.26 -12.48 -6.47
C LEU A 155 -3.15 -12.88 -5.27
N ASP A 156 -4.27 -13.52 -5.53
CA ASP A 156 -5.39 -13.68 -4.60
C ASP A 156 -5.53 -15.08 -3.99
N MET A 157 -4.50 -15.92 -4.09
CA MET A 157 -4.55 -17.31 -3.63
C MET A 157 -3.50 -17.64 -2.56
N ALA A 158 -2.78 -16.63 -2.06
CA ALA A 158 -1.76 -16.79 -1.00
C ALA A 158 -2.24 -16.22 0.34
N TRP A 159 -3.47 -16.55 0.70
CA TRP A 159 -4.18 -15.95 1.84
C TRP A 159 -3.55 -16.23 3.20
N ASP A 160 -3.00 -17.44 3.40
CA ASP A 160 -2.53 -17.88 4.72
C ASP A 160 -1.12 -17.38 5.03
N LYS A 161 -0.16 -17.58 4.08
CA LYS A 161 1.27 -17.30 4.27
C LYS A 161 1.85 -16.33 3.27
N GLY A 162 1.05 -15.85 2.31
CA GLY A 162 1.51 -14.88 1.33
C GLY A 162 1.93 -13.56 1.99
N GLU A 163 3.06 -13.02 1.55
CA GLU A 163 3.58 -11.72 1.97
C GLU A 163 3.93 -10.88 0.74
N SER A 164 3.77 -9.56 0.85
CA SER A 164 4.13 -8.59 -0.20
C SER A 164 5.29 -7.71 0.25
N VAL A 165 6.51 -8.07 -0.16
CA VAL A 165 7.70 -7.21 -0.01
C VAL A 165 7.51 -5.92 -0.80
N ALA A 166 6.84 -6.01 -1.96
CA ALA A 166 6.50 -4.85 -2.79
C ALA A 166 5.77 -3.77 -2.00
N PHE A 167 4.71 -4.16 -1.28
CA PHE A 167 3.95 -3.20 -0.48
C PHE A 167 4.57 -2.90 0.88
N THR A 168 5.39 -3.77 1.44
CA THR A 168 6.24 -3.41 2.59
C THR A 168 7.15 -2.24 2.21
N CYS A 169 7.76 -2.25 1.02
CA CYS A 169 8.49 -1.09 0.48
C CYS A 169 7.59 0.15 0.38
N ALA A 170 6.40 0.00 -0.20
CA ALA A 170 5.47 1.11 -0.42
C ALA A 170 5.08 1.79 0.90
N TYR A 171 4.68 1.02 1.90
CA TYR A 171 4.30 1.54 3.22
C TYR A 171 5.49 2.16 3.97
N ALA A 172 6.71 1.63 3.84
CA ALA A 172 7.90 2.28 4.38
C ALA A 172 8.08 3.69 3.80
N GLY A 173 7.85 3.85 2.48
CA GLY A 173 7.82 5.15 1.84
C GLY A 173 6.73 6.08 2.38
N ASN A 174 5.51 5.55 2.57
CA ASN A 174 4.40 6.32 3.16
C ASN A 174 4.74 6.82 4.57
N LEU A 175 5.31 5.98 5.43
CA LEU A 175 5.68 6.39 6.80
C LEU A 175 6.65 7.58 6.79
N LEU A 176 7.67 7.57 5.92
CA LEU A 176 8.58 8.70 5.76
C LEU A 176 7.88 9.95 5.22
N ASP A 177 7.00 9.79 4.25
CA ASP A 177 6.27 10.91 3.65
C ASP A 177 5.24 11.50 4.63
N ILE A 178 4.60 10.68 5.49
CA ILE A 178 3.73 11.16 6.58
C ILE A 178 4.54 11.98 7.58
N ALA A 179 5.69 11.47 8.04
CA ALA A 179 6.57 12.19 8.95
C ALA A 179 7.00 13.52 8.36
N LYS A 180 7.42 13.54 7.10
CA LYS A 180 7.79 14.78 6.39
C LYS A 180 6.63 15.77 6.27
N CYS A 181 5.43 15.28 5.97
CA CYS A 181 4.21 16.08 5.89
C CYS A 181 3.91 16.73 7.25
N LEU A 182 3.98 15.98 8.35
CA LEU A 182 3.76 16.46 9.70
C LEU A 182 4.79 17.50 10.14
N ARG A 183 6.08 17.33 9.82
CA ARG A 183 7.11 18.34 10.07
C ARG A 183 6.82 19.64 9.30
N ASN A 184 6.30 19.55 8.09
CA ASN A 184 5.88 20.73 7.33
C ASN A 184 4.67 21.43 7.97
N VAL A 185 3.68 20.66 8.44
CA VAL A 185 2.53 21.19 9.20
C VAL A 185 2.99 21.94 10.44
N GLU A 186 3.85 21.33 11.27
CA GLU A 186 4.42 21.97 12.46
C GLU A 186 5.11 23.29 12.12
N LYS A 187 5.92 23.28 11.06
CA LYS A 187 6.68 24.47 10.62
C LYS A 187 5.76 25.60 10.12
N ILE A 188 4.67 25.29 9.43
CA ILE A 188 3.80 26.28 8.78
C ILE A 188 2.75 26.80 9.78
N SER A 189 2.11 25.90 10.54
CA SER A 189 0.98 26.24 11.41
C SER A 189 1.38 26.53 12.88
N GLY A 190 2.57 26.07 13.30
CA GLY A 190 2.98 26.09 14.71
C GLY A 190 2.30 25.03 15.57
N ILE A 191 1.47 24.17 15.01
CA ILE A 191 0.86 23.05 15.71
C ILE A 191 1.96 22.03 16.00
N ASN A 192 2.25 21.77 17.28
CA ASN A 192 3.30 20.83 17.70
C ASN A 192 2.75 19.57 18.40
N ARG A 193 1.42 19.47 18.58
CA ARG A 193 0.74 18.32 19.13
C ARG A 193 -0.55 18.05 18.36
N ILE A 194 -0.90 16.80 18.23
CA ILE A 194 -2.16 16.38 17.64
C ILE A 194 -2.94 15.51 18.61
N GLU A 195 -4.25 15.63 18.55
CA GLU A 195 -5.17 14.79 19.28
C GLU A 195 -5.48 13.54 18.46
N VAL A 196 -5.33 12.38 19.06
CA VAL A 196 -5.61 11.08 18.45
C VAL A 196 -6.36 10.19 19.41
N LEU A 197 -7.02 9.16 18.89
CA LEU A 197 -7.66 8.11 19.68
C LEU A 197 -6.68 7.53 20.72
N GLU A 198 -7.12 7.34 21.95
CA GLU A 198 -6.28 6.83 23.06
C GLU A 198 -5.66 5.47 22.71
N GLU A 199 -6.41 4.57 22.08
CA GLU A 199 -5.98 3.25 21.67
C GLU A 199 -4.88 3.28 20.59
N LEU A 200 -4.83 4.33 19.76
CA LEU A 200 -3.77 4.49 18.74
C LEU A 200 -2.37 4.51 19.36
N LYS A 201 -2.23 4.92 20.63
CA LYS A 201 -0.95 4.91 21.34
C LYS A 201 -0.29 3.52 21.39
N LEU A 202 -1.09 2.44 21.36
CA LEU A 202 -0.54 1.08 21.25
C LEU A 202 0.26 0.89 19.97
N LEU A 203 -0.22 1.45 18.85
CA LEU A 203 0.45 1.37 17.56
C LEU A 203 1.71 2.25 17.45
N LEU A 204 1.87 3.20 18.37
CA LEU A 204 3.07 4.04 18.48
C LEU A 204 4.16 3.40 19.36
N ALA A 205 4.05 2.12 19.71
CA ALA A 205 5.16 1.41 20.36
C ALA A 205 6.42 1.49 19.49
N ASP A 206 7.57 1.76 20.11
CA ASP A 206 8.85 1.96 19.45
C ASP A 206 9.91 1.12 20.17
N ASP A 207 10.11 -0.10 19.67
CA ASP A 207 11.02 -1.07 20.28
C ASP A 207 11.57 -2.01 19.18
N GLU A 208 12.88 -2.03 19.02
CA GLU A 208 13.57 -2.84 18.02
C GLU A 208 13.35 -4.36 18.26
N ILE A 209 13.20 -4.80 19.52
CA ILE A 209 12.87 -6.21 19.83
C ILE A 209 11.47 -6.56 19.31
N LEU A 210 10.53 -5.63 19.40
CA LEU A 210 9.18 -5.76 18.83
C LEU A 210 9.25 -5.82 17.29
N TYR A 211 10.06 -4.93 16.69
CA TYR A 211 10.17 -4.86 15.22
C TYR A 211 10.74 -6.14 14.61
N ASN A 212 11.69 -6.78 15.28
CA ASN A 212 12.33 -8.02 14.82
C ASN A 212 11.51 -9.29 15.07
N CYS A 213 10.33 -9.19 15.72
CA CYS A 213 9.55 -10.36 16.10
C CYS A 213 8.13 -10.31 15.50
N PRO A 214 7.86 -11.06 14.42
CA PRO A 214 6.52 -11.12 13.79
C PRO A 214 5.41 -11.43 14.78
N ASP A 215 5.61 -12.40 15.67
CA ASP A 215 4.59 -12.79 16.65
C ASP A 215 4.23 -11.63 17.58
N LYS A 216 5.22 -10.89 18.09
CA LYS A 216 4.97 -9.71 18.94
C LYS A 216 4.26 -8.60 18.19
N LYS A 217 4.58 -8.39 16.91
CA LYS A 217 3.85 -7.45 16.06
C LYS A 217 2.38 -7.87 15.95
N GLN A 218 2.10 -9.14 15.67
CA GLN A 218 0.75 -9.66 15.59
C GLN A 218 0.00 -9.56 16.94
N GLU A 219 0.65 -9.89 18.05
CA GLU A 219 0.06 -9.75 19.40
C GLU A 219 -0.32 -8.30 19.70
N LEU A 220 0.53 -7.34 19.35
CA LEU A 220 0.24 -5.92 19.53
C LEU A 220 -0.93 -5.47 18.65
N LEU A 221 -0.92 -5.84 17.37
CA LEU A 221 -2.00 -5.52 16.43
C LEU A 221 -3.33 -6.10 16.90
N MET A 222 -3.35 -7.35 17.35
CA MET A 222 -4.53 -8.00 17.90
C MET A 222 -5.04 -7.32 19.16
N SER A 223 -4.11 -6.87 20.04
CA SER A 223 -4.47 -6.13 21.25
C SER A 223 -5.14 -4.79 20.92
N TYR A 224 -4.60 -4.05 19.94
CA TYR A 224 -5.22 -2.83 19.43
C TYR A 224 -6.60 -3.10 18.80
N ALA A 225 -6.66 -4.05 17.88
CA ALA A 225 -7.91 -4.38 17.17
C ALA A 225 -9.01 -4.83 18.14
N LYS A 226 -8.65 -5.62 19.16
CA LYS A 226 -9.59 -6.04 20.21
C LYS A 226 -10.07 -4.89 21.08
N ALA A 227 -9.20 -3.93 21.40
CA ALA A 227 -9.58 -2.75 22.17
C ALA A 227 -10.62 -1.89 21.45
N CYS A 228 -10.64 -1.92 20.10
CA CYS A 228 -11.54 -1.15 19.25
C CYS A 228 -12.69 -1.98 18.64
N GLU A 229 -12.76 -3.29 18.86
CA GLU A 229 -13.58 -4.23 18.08
C GLU A 229 -15.04 -3.81 17.99
N ASN A 230 -15.75 -3.69 19.10
CA ASN A 230 -17.15 -3.27 19.11
C ASN A 230 -17.30 -1.75 19.18
N CYS A 231 -16.60 -1.14 20.10
CA CYS A 231 -16.58 0.31 20.32
C CYS A 231 -15.19 0.74 20.75
N THR A 232 -14.85 2.01 20.50
CA THR A 232 -13.64 2.63 21.06
C THR A 232 -13.95 3.16 22.47
N SER A 233 -12.92 3.46 23.27
CA SER A 233 -13.12 4.15 24.55
C SER A 233 -13.78 5.51 24.36
N GLY A 234 -13.51 6.17 23.22
CA GLY A 234 -13.87 7.56 22.97
C GLY A 234 -12.92 8.54 23.65
N GLY A 235 -11.93 8.04 24.38
CA GLY A 235 -10.84 8.84 24.93
C GLY A 235 -9.86 9.28 23.85
N THR A 236 -9.26 10.47 24.06
CA THR A 236 -8.25 11.02 23.16
C THR A 236 -6.95 11.33 23.91
N ALA A 237 -5.84 11.33 23.20
CA ALA A 237 -4.52 11.68 23.72
C ALA A 237 -3.86 12.75 22.87
N LEU A 238 -3.22 13.71 23.52
CA LEU A 238 -2.38 14.71 22.87
C LEU A 238 -0.96 14.18 22.71
N VAL A 239 -0.55 13.89 21.47
CA VAL A 239 0.76 13.35 21.14
C VAL A 239 1.61 14.42 20.44
N PRO A 240 2.89 14.63 20.84
CA PRO A 240 3.78 15.54 20.13
C PRO A 240 4.03 15.08 18.69
N ILE A 241 3.97 16.00 17.73
CA ILE A 241 4.27 15.70 16.31
C ILE A 241 5.67 15.12 16.17
N ALA A 242 6.65 15.67 16.87
CA ALA A 242 8.02 15.16 16.85
C ALA A 242 8.10 13.67 17.22
N ALA A 243 7.40 13.24 18.28
CA ALA A 243 7.39 11.84 18.70
C ALA A 243 6.73 10.91 17.67
N ILE A 244 5.67 11.37 17.01
CA ILE A 244 5.04 10.61 15.91
C ILE A 244 6.02 10.49 14.74
N CYS A 245 6.64 11.59 14.33
CA CYS A 245 7.59 11.60 13.23
C CYS A 245 8.78 10.64 13.49
N GLU A 246 9.38 10.70 14.66
CA GLU A 246 10.48 9.81 15.06
C GLU A 246 10.04 8.34 15.01
N ASN A 247 8.87 8.03 15.55
CA ASN A 247 8.31 6.68 15.52
C ASN A 247 8.10 6.15 14.10
N LEU A 248 7.52 6.98 13.21
CA LEU A 248 7.29 6.60 11.81
C LEU A 248 8.61 6.42 11.05
N GLU A 249 9.58 7.30 11.28
CA GLU A 249 10.91 7.23 10.68
C GLU A 249 11.66 5.96 11.12
N HIS A 250 11.67 5.63 12.42
CA HIS A 250 12.27 4.40 12.93
C HIS A 250 11.66 3.14 12.30
N LYS A 251 10.33 3.06 12.22
CA LYS A 251 9.64 1.95 11.58
C LYS A 251 10.02 1.82 10.10
N ALA A 252 10.02 2.94 9.38
CA ALA A 252 10.34 2.95 7.95
C ALA A 252 11.80 2.56 7.70
N GLU A 253 12.74 3.09 8.47
CA GLU A 253 14.16 2.77 8.36
C GLU A 253 14.42 1.29 8.65
N TRP A 254 13.75 0.75 9.69
CA TRP A 254 13.82 -0.66 10.01
C TRP A 254 13.31 -1.53 8.85
N MET A 255 12.13 -1.24 8.29
CA MET A 255 11.55 -1.97 7.15
C MET A 255 12.49 -1.95 5.94
N MET A 256 12.97 -0.76 5.56
CA MET A 256 13.88 -0.60 4.41
C MET A 256 15.21 -1.33 4.61
N LYS A 257 15.72 -1.36 5.84
CA LYS A 257 16.93 -2.11 6.18
C LYS A 257 16.69 -3.61 6.05
N ASN A 258 15.60 -4.12 6.66
CA ASN A 258 15.23 -5.54 6.61
C ASN A 258 15.13 -6.04 5.17
N ILE A 259 14.42 -5.30 4.31
CA ILE A 259 14.25 -5.66 2.89
C ILE A 259 15.60 -5.68 2.15
N ARG A 260 16.45 -4.68 2.37
CA ARG A 260 17.76 -4.62 1.71
C ARG A 260 18.69 -5.77 2.10
N GLU A 261 18.60 -6.24 3.34
CA GLU A 261 19.45 -7.30 3.89
C GLU A 261 18.96 -8.69 3.50
N ASN A 262 17.63 -8.89 3.38
CA ASN A 262 17.06 -10.22 3.25
C ASN A 262 16.48 -10.53 1.86
N GLU A 263 16.04 -9.52 1.10
CA GLU A 263 15.25 -9.74 -0.12
C GLU A 263 16.04 -9.50 -1.42
N TRP A 264 17.32 -9.17 -1.35
CA TRP A 264 18.11 -8.86 -2.53
C TRP A 264 18.61 -10.12 -3.24
N ILE A 265 18.31 -10.23 -4.54
CA ILE A 265 18.73 -11.30 -5.45
C ILE A 265 19.75 -10.72 -6.44
N SER A 266 20.95 -11.31 -6.54
CA SER A 266 21.94 -10.96 -7.55
C SER A 266 21.87 -11.92 -8.73
N ASP A 267 22.04 -11.41 -9.95
CA ASP A 267 22.17 -12.27 -11.14
C ASP A 267 23.61 -12.76 -11.41
N GLY A 268 24.50 -12.47 -10.46
CA GLY A 268 25.92 -12.85 -10.57
C GLY A 268 26.75 -11.96 -11.50
N THR A 269 26.15 -10.90 -12.05
CA THR A 269 26.79 -9.89 -12.92
C THR A 269 26.54 -8.48 -12.36
N ASP A 270 26.18 -7.54 -13.21
CA ASP A 270 25.82 -6.16 -12.82
C ASP A 270 24.30 -5.95 -12.63
N GLY A 271 23.53 -7.04 -12.65
CA GLY A 271 22.10 -7.09 -12.42
C GLY A 271 21.72 -7.61 -11.04
N GLY A 272 20.50 -7.30 -10.64
CA GLY A 272 19.89 -7.76 -9.41
C GLY A 272 18.52 -7.13 -9.22
N TRP A 273 17.71 -7.70 -8.34
CA TRP A 273 16.38 -7.22 -7.99
C TRP A 273 15.97 -7.72 -6.61
N PHE A 274 14.89 -7.18 -6.07
CA PHE A 274 14.31 -7.66 -4.82
C PHE A 274 13.30 -8.78 -5.09
N ASN A 275 13.27 -9.81 -4.22
CA ASN A 275 12.10 -10.65 -4.12
C ASN A 275 10.89 -9.77 -3.77
N GLY A 276 9.82 -9.84 -4.53
CA GLY A 276 8.63 -9.02 -4.33
C GLY A 276 7.55 -9.70 -3.50
N TYR A 277 7.58 -11.03 -3.41
CA TYR A 277 6.49 -11.79 -2.79
C TYR A 277 6.95 -13.11 -2.18
N TYR A 278 6.16 -13.56 -1.19
CA TYR A 278 6.16 -14.94 -0.70
C TYR A 278 4.85 -15.61 -1.04
N ASP A 279 4.90 -16.88 -1.45
CA ASP A 279 3.73 -17.68 -1.80
C ASP A 279 3.00 -18.23 -0.56
N ASN A 280 1.88 -18.93 -0.77
CA ASN A 280 1.08 -19.49 0.33
C ASN A 280 1.77 -20.63 1.11
N ASN A 281 2.96 -21.06 0.65
CA ASN A 281 3.82 -21.99 1.37
C ASN A 281 4.96 -21.29 2.13
N GLY A 282 4.99 -19.95 2.12
CA GLY A 282 6.06 -19.14 2.72
C GLY A 282 7.38 -19.23 1.96
N ARG A 283 7.36 -19.48 0.64
CA ARG A 283 8.58 -19.54 -0.20
C ARG A 283 8.71 -18.27 -1.03
N PRO A 284 9.96 -17.74 -1.20
CA PRO A 284 10.19 -16.60 -2.07
C PRO A 284 9.79 -16.94 -3.51
N VAL A 285 9.14 -15.99 -4.18
CA VAL A 285 8.59 -16.17 -5.53
C VAL A 285 9.65 -15.94 -6.59
N GLU A 286 10.49 -14.96 -6.37
CA GLU A 286 11.51 -14.53 -7.33
C GLU A 286 12.86 -15.19 -7.01
N ARG A 287 13.64 -15.45 -8.08
CA ARG A 287 14.97 -16.09 -7.96
C ARG A 287 15.77 -15.93 -9.24
N CYS A 288 17.07 -16.17 -9.11
CA CYS A 288 17.99 -16.24 -10.23
C CYS A 288 18.82 -17.53 -10.13
N GLU A 289 18.33 -18.59 -10.73
CA GLU A 289 19.02 -19.88 -10.81
C GLU A 289 19.33 -20.22 -12.27
N SER A 290 20.26 -21.16 -12.50
CA SER A 290 20.66 -21.54 -13.85
C SER A 290 19.47 -22.06 -14.65
N GLY A 291 19.02 -21.26 -15.64
CA GLY A 291 17.89 -21.59 -16.51
C GLY A 291 16.51 -21.24 -15.97
N ASP A 292 16.40 -20.71 -14.75
CA ASP A 292 15.13 -20.27 -14.14
C ASP A 292 15.31 -18.89 -13.49
N VAL A 293 14.96 -17.85 -14.24
CA VAL A 293 14.98 -16.44 -13.80
C VAL A 293 13.55 -15.98 -13.57
N ARG A 294 13.22 -15.67 -12.30
CA ARG A 294 11.93 -15.14 -11.90
C ARG A 294 12.10 -13.74 -11.38
N MET A 295 11.55 -12.80 -12.10
CA MET A 295 11.56 -11.37 -11.75
C MET A 295 10.17 -10.79 -11.98
N MET A 296 9.68 -10.02 -11.03
CA MET A 296 8.43 -9.26 -11.11
C MET A 296 8.73 -7.76 -11.03
N LEU A 297 8.15 -6.98 -11.94
CA LEU A 297 8.37 -5.53 -12.02
C LEU A 297 7.81 -4.79 -10.82
N THR A 298 6.67 -5.21 -10.29
CA THR A 298 5.93 -4.53 -9.21
C THR A 298 6.80 -4.29 -7.98
N GLY A 299 7.50 -5.31 -7.49
CA GLY A 299 8.41 -5.20 -6.34
C GLY A 299 9.50 -4.17 -6.57
N GLN A 300 10.05 -4.13 -7.76
CA GLN A 300 11.14 -3.21 -8.13
C GLN A 300 10.65 -1.76 -8.17
N VAL A 301 9.47 -1.55 -8.74
CA VAL A 301 8.87 -0.21 -8.82
C VAL A 301 8.63 0.37 -7.44
N PHE A 302 8.05 -0.39 -6.52
CA PHE A 302 7.81 0.09 -5.16
C PHE A 302 9.10 0.25 -4.34
N ALA A 303 10.09 -0.62 -4.52
CA ALA A 303 11.40 -0.48 -3.88
C ALA A 303 12.13 0.80 -4.31
N ILE A 304 12.04 1.18 -5.59
CA ILE A 304 12.61 2.43 -6.11
C ILE A 304 11.78 3.63 -5.63
N MET A 305 10.46 3.57 -5.75
CA MET A 305 9.55 4.65 -5.43
C MET A 305 9.63 5.09 -3.97
N SER A 306 9.74 4.13 -3.06
CA SER A 306 9.85 4.36 -1.61
C SER A 306 11.21 4.86 -1.15
N GLY A 307 12.28 4.68 -1.97
CA GLY A 307 13.66 4.91 -1.57
C GLY A 307 14.29 3.73 -0.82
N THR A 308 13.62 2.58 -0.77
CA THR A 308 14.21 1.34 -0.23
C THR A 308 15.44 0.94 -1.03
N ALA A 309 15.36 0.94 -2.36
CA ALA A 309 16.50 0.65 -3.23
C ALA A 309 17.54 1.77 -3.17
N LYS A 310 18.80 1.40 -2.94
CA LYS A 310 19.95 2.32 -3.05
C LYS A 310 20.31 2.56 -4.52
N LYS A 311 21.08 3.63 -4.82
CA LYS A 311 21.44 4.00 -6.20
C LYS A 311 22.06 2.85 -6.99
N GLU A 312 22.95 2.09 -6.39
CA GLU A 312 23.60 0.93 -7.00
C GLU A 312 22.58 -0.18 -7.29
N GLN A 313 21.65 -0.41 -6.37
CA GLN A 313 20.56 -1.38 -6.55
C GLN A 313 19.59 -0.93 -7.64
N ILE A 314 19.25 0.37 -7.73
CA ILE A 314 18.40 0.90 -8.81
C ILE A 314 19.05 0.66 -10.17
N LYS A 315 20.37 0.91 -10.28
CA LYS A 315 21.11 0.62 -11.51
C LYS A 315 21.05 -0.86 -11.88
N ALA A 316 21.28 -1.75 -10.90
CA ALA A 316 21.20 -3.19 -11.11
C ALA A 316 19.77 -3.64 -11.51
N ILE A 317 18.73 -3.07 -10.89
CA ILE A 317 17.33 -3.30 -11.26
C ILE A 317 17.08 -2.88 -12.72
N CYS A 318 17.56 -1.70 -13.14
CA CYS A 318 17.41 -1.25 -14.53
C CYS A 318 18.08 -2.22 -15.51
N ASN A 319 19.29 -2.68 -15.21
CA ASN A 319 20.00 -3.67 -16.04
C ASN A 319 19.22 -4.99 -16.14
N SER A 320 18.69 -5.47 -15.01
CA SER A 320 17.88 -6.70 -14.98
C SER A 320 16.54 -6.53 -15.69
N ALA A 321 15.85 -5.41 -15.49
CA ALA A 321 14.59 -5.13 -16.19
C ALA A 321 14.79 -5.03 -17.69
N ASP A 322 15.86 -4.40 -18.16
CA ASP A 322 16.22 -4.32 -19.59
C ASP A 322 16.53 -5.71 -20.17
N LYS A 323 17.15 -6.58 -19.39
CA LYS A 323 17.55 -7.91 -19.81
C LYS A 323 16.43 -8.94 -19.80
N TYR A 324 15.56 -8.88 -18.78
CA TYR A 324 14.61 -9.96 -18.50
C TYR A 324 13.13 -9.57 -18.71
N LEU A 325 12.78 -8.29 -18.57
CA LEU A 325 11.39 -7.82 -18.65
C LEU A 325 11.11 -6.99 -19.90
N PHE A 326 12.11 -6.33 -20.48
CA PHE A 326 11.90 -5.52 -21.67
C PHE A 326 11.60 -6.39 -22.89
N ASP A 327 10.45 -6.16 -23.51
CA ASP A 327 10.03 -6.85 -24.74
C ASP A 327 9.67 -5.82 -25.83
N GLN A 328 10.54 -5.75 -26.84
CA GLN A 328 10.34 -4.81 -27.94
C GLN A 328 9.09 -5.11 -28.76
N LYS A 329 8.66 -6.37 -28.86
CA LYS A 329 7.45 -6.76 -29.61
C LYS A 329 6.18 -6.39 -28.86
N ALA A 330 6.20 -6.57 -27.52
CA ALA A 330 5.11 -6.13 -26.64
C ALA A 330 5.11 -4.61 -26.42
N GLY A 331 6.22 -3.94 -26.70
CA GLY A 331 6.35 -2.49 -26.64
C GLY A 331 6.56 -1.93 -25.24
N GLY A 332 7.27 -2.64 -24.38
CA GLY A 332 7.53 -2.15 -23.04
C GLY A 332 8.09 -3.21 -22.08
N TYR A 333 7.99 -2.90 -20.79
CA TYR A 333 8.41 -3.79 -19.72
C TYR A 333 7.24 -4.65 -19.28
N ARG A 334 7.41 -5.97 -19.33
CA ARG A 334 6.43 -6.94 -18.86
C ARG A 334 6.33 -6.91 -17.33
N LEU A 335 5.18 -7.28 -16.78
CA LEU A 335 4.98 -7.36 -15.32
C LEU A 335 5.85 -8.42 -14.65
N ASN A 336 6.12 -9.50 -15.34
CA ASN A 336 6.97 -10.59 -14.84
C ASN A 336 7.63 -11.36 -15.98
N THR A 337 8.69 -12.11 -15.66
CA THR A 337 9.25 -13.13 -16.55
C THR A 337 8.29 -14.32 -16.67
N ASP A 338 8.44 -15.14 -17.72
CA ASP A 338 7.69 -16.39 -17.87
C ASP A 338 8.17 -17.42 -16.85
N PHE A 339 7.36 -17.71 -15.83
CA PHE A 339 7.69 -18.67 -14.78
C PHE A 339 7.57 -20.13 -15.25
N LYS A 340 6.90 -20.38 -16.38
CA LYS A 340 6.67 -21.73 -16.94
C LYS A 340 6.04 -22.69 -15.94
N GLU A 341 5.25 -22.15 -15.02
CA GLU A 341 4.62 -22.88 -13.91
C GLU A 341 3.27 -22.24 -13.60
N GLU A 342 2.26 -23.07 -13.37
CA GLU A 342 0.95 -22.67 -12.87
C GLU A 342 1.04 -22.47 -11.35
N LYS A 343 1.49 -21.31 -10.91
CA LYS A 343 1.76 -20.98 -9.50
C LYS A 343 0.48 -20.53 -8.78
N PHE A 344 -0.53 -21.41 -8.70
CA PHE A 344 -1.79 -21.13 -8.00
C PHE A 344 -1.66 -21.01 -6.48
N ASP A 345 -0.53 -21.36 -5.90
CA ASP A 345 -0.20 -21.06 -4.51
C ASP A 345 0.16 -19.58 -4.26
N LEU A 346 0.16 -18.76 -5.32
CA LEU A 346 0.30 -17.32 -5.23
C LEU A 346 -0.95 -16.58 -5.75
N GLY A 347 -1.45 -16.95 -6.93
CA GLY A 347 -2.60 -16.25 -7.47
C GLY A 347 -3.11 -16.78 -8.82
N ARG A 348 -4.36 -16.45 -9.13
CA ARG A 348 -5.03 -16.80 -10.40
C ARG A 348 -4.35 -16.21 -11.64
N MET A 349 -3.45 -15.21 -11.48
CA MET A 349 -2.72 -14.66 -12.63
C MET A 349 -1.99 -15.73 -13.42
N PHE A 350 -1.48 -16.75 -12.77
CA PHE A 350 -0.75 -17.84 -13.43
C PHE A 350 -1.65 -18.80 -14.22
N GLY A 351 -2.98 -18.62 -14.17
CA GLY A 351 -3.93 -19.28 -15.06
C GLY A 351 -4.13 -18.56 -16.39
N PHE A 352 -3.60 -17.34 -16.58
CA PHE A 352 -3.58 -16.65 -17.86
C PHE A 352 -2.36 -17.08 -18.67
N ALA A 353 -2.48 -17.11 -19.99
CA ALA A 353 -1.33 -17.32 -20.86
C ALA A 353 -0.27 -16.23 -20.63
N TYR A 354 0.99 -16.61 -20.67
CA TYR A 354 2.07 -15.63 -20.50
C TYR A 354 2.01 -14.54 -21.59
N GLY A 355 2.05 -13.31 -21.16
CA GLY A 355 1.89 -12.12 -21.98
C GLY A 355 0.48 -11.53 -21.94
N GLU A 356 -0.46 -12.18 -21.23
CA GLU A 356 -1.84 -11.71 -21.09
C GLU A 356 -2.13 -11.28 -19.65
N LYS A 357 -2.91 -10.20 -19.51
CA LYS A 357 -3.34 -9.65 -18.24
C LYS A 357 -2.17 -9.52 -17.25
N GLU A 358 -2.38 -9.89 -16.00
CA GLU A 358 -1.36 -9.77 -14.94
C GLU A 358 -0.19 -10.74 -15.13
N ASN A 359 -0.31 -11.78 -15.98
CA ASN A 359 0.79 -12.71 -16.25
C ASN A 359 1.66 -12.24 -17.42
N GLY A 360 2.51 -11.27 -17.18
CA GLY A 360 3.53 -10.84 -18.13
C GLY A 360 3.06 -9.90 -19.24
N ALA A 361 1.86 -9.31 -19.17
CA ALA A 361 1.51 -8.23 -20.07
C ALA A 361 2.28 -6.94 -19.75
N VAL A 362 2.30 -5.99 -20.69
CA VAL A 362 2.78 -4.62 -20.45
C VAL A 362 1.63 -3.79 -19.92
N PHE A 363 1.69 -3.44 -18.64
CA PHE A 363 0.70 -2.57 -18.00
C PHE A 363 1.17 -1.14 -18.00
N SER A 364 0.45 -0.26 -18.71
CA SER A 364 0.78 1.16 -18.81
C SER A 364 0.85 1.84 -17.46
N HIS A 365 -0.06 1.52 -16.54
CA HIS A 365 -0.06 2.06 -15.17
C HIS A 365 1.26 1.74 -14.44
N MET A 366 1.67 0.47 -14.40
CA MET A 366 2.93 0.07 -13.75
C MET A 366 4.15 0.66 -14.45
N ALA A 367 4.14 0.75 -15.78
CA ALA A 367 5.24 1.35 -16.52
C ALA A 367 5.37 2.86 -16.24
N VAL A 368 4.25 3.59 -16.13
CA VAL A 368 4.28 5.01 -15.73
C VAL A 368 4.77 5.17 -14.29
N MET A 369 4.36 4.30 -13.38
CA MET A 369 4.87 4.29 -12.00
C MET A 369 6.38 4.01 -11.97
N TYR A 370 6.87 3.07 -12.80
CA TYR A 370 8.30 2.78 -12.92
C TYR A 370 9.09 4.01 -13.39
N ALA A 371 8.64 4.66 -14.46
CA ALA A 371 9.26 5.89 -14.95
C ALA A 371 9.27 7.00 -13.90
N ASN A 372 8.13 7.21 -13.20
CA ASN A 372 8.03 8.21 -12.13
C ASN A 372 8.99 7.90 -10.97
N ALA A 373 9.08 6.64 -10.55
CA ALA A 373 10.00 6.20 -9.50
C ALA A 373 11.47 6.49 -9.90
N LEU A 374 11.85 6.15 -11.13
CA LEU A 374 13.17 6.44 -11.69
C LEU A 374 13.48 7.94 -11.72
N TYR A 375 12.54 8.77 -12.19
CA TYR A 375 12.71 10.23 -12.19
C TYR A 375 12.91 10.79 -10.79
N LYS A 376 12.13 10.36 -9.81
CA LYS A 376 12.28 10.79 -8.41
C LYS A 376 13.66 10.47 -7.84
N GLN A 377 14.27 9.36 -8.27
CA GLN A 377 15.60 8.93 -7.83
C GLN A 377 16.74 9.47 -8.71
N GLY A 378 16.46 10.30 -9.72
CA GLY A 378 17.43 10.93 -10.60
C GLY A 378 17.91 10.07 -11.77
N PHE A 379 17.28 8.94 -12.04
CA PHE A 379 17.54 8.06 -13.19
C PHE A 379 16.74 8.53 -14.42
N ILE A 380 17.09 9.72 -14.91
CA ILE A 380 16.31 10.44 -15.93
C ILE A 380 16.28 9.70 -17.27
N LYS A 381 17.43 9.13 -17.67
CA LYS A 381 17.53 8.44 -18.98
C LYS A 381 16.70 7.16 -19.01
N GLU A 382 16.76 6.40 -17.92
CA GLU A 382 16.04 5.16 -17.76
C GLU A 382 14.53 5.43 -17.69
N GLY A 383 14.09 6.42 -16.89
CA GLY A 383 12.70 6.84 -16.83
C GLY A 383 12.16 7.35 -18.18
N TYR A 384 12.95 8.13 -18.89
CA TYR A 384 12.59 8.58 -20.25
C TYR A 384 12.45 7.40 -21.23
N LYS A 385 13.37 6.41 -21.17
CA LYS A 385 13.28 5.20 -21.99
C LYS A 385 11.94 4.48 -21.79
N VAL A 386 11.50 4.33 -20.54
CA VAL A 386 10.21 3.68 -20.23
C VAL A 386 9.04 4.42 -20.86
N LEU A 387 8.92 5.74 -20.62
CA LEU A 387 7.82 6.55 -21.17
C LEU A 387 7.87 6.63 -22.70
N LYS A 388 9.07 6.80 -23.27
CA LYS A 388 9.26 6.88 -24.73
C LYS A 388 8.82 5.59 -25.41
N THR A 389 9.15 4.43 -24.83
CA THR A 389 8.74 3.13 -25.36
C THR A 389 7.21 2.98 -25.36
N LEU A 390 6.53 3.38 -24.27
CA LEU A 390 5.07 3.37 -24.22
C LEU A 390 4.45 4.29 -25.29
N LEU A 391 4.98 5.51 -25.42
CA LEU A 391 4.49 6.48 -26.38
C LEU A 391 4.68 5.97 -27.81
N ASP A 392 5.87 5.46 -28.16
CA ASP A 392 6.16 4.95 -29.48
C ASP A 392 5.26 3.78 -29.86
N THR A 393 4.97 2.91 -28.89
CA THR A 393 4.04 1.79 -29.07
C THR A 393 2.61 2.27 -29.28
N ALA A 394 2.15 3.23 -28.47
CA ALA A 394 0.81 3.81 -28.60
C ALA A 394 0.60 4.56 -29.91
N MET A 395 1.66 5.17 -30.47
CA MET A 395 1.61 5.91 -31.74
C MET A 395 1.81 5.01 -32.98
N ASP A 396 2.24 3.77 -32.79
CA ASP A 396 2.35 2.78 -33.86
C ASP A 396 1.00 2.08 -34.07
N PHE A 397 0.12 2.71 -34.86
CA PHE A 397 -1.24 2.22 -35.08
C PHE A 397 -1.29 0.86 -35.82
N ASP A 398 -0.23 0.42 -36.45
CA ASP A 398 -0.13 -0.91 -37.05
C ASP A 398 0.11 -2.01 -35.99
N ARG A 399 0.76 -1.64 -34.89
CA ARG A 399 1.05 -2.54 -33.77
C ARG A 399 0.03 -2.45 -32.64
N SER A 400 -0.46 -1.25 -32.36
CA SER A 400 -1.43 -1.02 -31.29
C SER A 400 -2.81 -1.54 -31.71
N ARG A 401 -2.99 -2.83 -31.61
CA ARG A 401 -4.33 -3.42 -31.67
C ARG A 401 -4.96 -3.22 -30.31
N MET A 402 -5.69 -2.13 -30.14
CA MET A 402 -6.60 -2.02 -29.03
C MET A 402 -7.72 -3.03 -29.24
N TYR A 403 -7.70 -4.09 -28.47
CA TYR A 403 -8.90 -4.89 -28.26
C TYR A 403 -9.72 -4.17 -27.19
N PRO A 404 -11.02 -3.92 -27.42
CA PRO A 404 -11.90 -3.33 -26.44
C PRO A 404 -12.06 -4.25 -25.22
#